data_30f1534be0494f514400e47b20548a57
#
_entry.id   30f1534be0494f514400e47b20548a57
#
_cell.length_a   1.000
_cell.length_b   1.000
_cell.length_c   1.000
_cell.angle_alpha   90.00
_cell.angle_beta   90.00
_cell.angle_gamma   90.00
#
_symmetry.space_group_name_H-M   'P 1'
#
loop_
_entity.id
_entity.type
_entity.pdbx_description
1 polymer ?
#
loop_
_entity_poly.entity_id
_entity_poly.type
_entity_poly.pdbx_seq_one_letter_code
_entity_poly.pdbx_strand_id
1 'polypeptide(L)'
;MGLFDKLKKKDDVKPLPDNVAALALLEKHEKGELNDLDFLKQFRDQIVYYTTPFGDHKDGSQKLFAIPASENTGYIPVFLSEAVMKEHYEAVGRENYLILAAPFISIVQTTIKMNNDGAPIKMGVLIDPKQYKVTVDAAVIEQVERMMLGH
;
A
#
# COMPACT_ATOMS: atom_id res chain seq x y z
N MET A 1 25.27 -27.65 -11.66
CA MET A 1 24.45 -27.29 -12.12
C MET A 1 24.09 -25.93 -12.12
N GLY A 2 24.82 -25.18 -12.41
CA GLY A 2 24.81 -23.83 -12.31
C GLY A 2 23.59 -23.08 -12.74
N LEU A 3 23.14 -23.29 -13.93
CA LEU A 3 22.08 -22.45 -14.47
C LEU A 3 20.77 -22.68 -13.76
N PHE A 4 20.37 -23.91 -13.61
CA PHE A 4 19.13 -24.20 -12.92
C PHE A 4 19.19 -23.88 -11.46
N ASP A 5 20.33 -24.06 -10.85
CA ASP A 5 20.48 -23.71 -9.46
C ASP A 5 20.32 -22.22 -9.24
N LYS A 6 20.85 -21.44 -10.15
CA LYS A 6 20.69 -19.99 -10.05
C LYS A 6 19.25 -19.55 -10.22
N LEU A 7 18.58 -20.13 -11.19
CA LEU A 7 17.19 -19.80 -11.40
C LEU A 7 16.35 -20.22 -10.21
N LYS A 8 16.62 -21.40 -9.71
CA LYS A 8 15.91 -21.89 -8.58
C LYS A 8 16.12 -21.04 -7.35
N LYS A 9 17.34 -20.60 -7.13
CA LYS A 9 17.59 -19.72 -6.01
C LYS A 9 16.86 -18.42 -6.12
N LYS A 10 16.79 -17.86 -7.29
CA LYS A 10 16.04 -16.64 -7.47
C LYS A 10 14.59 -16.84 -7.18
N ASP A 11 14.06 -17.94 -7.66
CA ASP A 11 12.66 -18.20 -7.48
C ASP A 11 12.33 -18.60 -6.07
N ASP A 12 13.19 -19.39 -5.46
CA ASP A 12 12.97 -19.85 -4.14
C ASP A 12 13.03 -18.79 -3.17
N VAL A 13 14.00 -17.96 -3.41
CA VAL A 13 14.35 -17.15 -2.38
C VAL A 13 13.42 -16.11 -2.22
N LYS A 14 12.81 -15.73 -3.31
CA LYS A 14 12.52 -14.47 -3.06
C LYS A 14 11.25 -14.15 -3.41
N PRO A 15 10.38 -14.14 -2.43
CA PRO A 15 9.51 -13.02 -2.41
C PRO A 15 10.39 -11.81 -2.58
N LEU A 16 9.93 -10.85 -3.33
CA LEU A 16 10.67 -9.62 -3.47
C LEU A 16 11.05 -9.13 -2.08
N PRO A 17 12.29 -8.68 -1.89
CA PRO A 17 12.72 -8.24 -0.59
C PRO A 17 11.91 -7.05 -0.13
N ASP A 18 11.83 -6.87 1.17
CA ASP A 18 11.22 -5.69 1.74
C ASP A 18 11.89 -4.46 1.15
N ASN A 19 11.11 -3.43 0.94
CA ASN A 19 11.67 -2.17 0.45
C ASN A 19 12.39 -1.47 1.59
N VAL A 20 13.68 -1.73 1.71
CA VAL A 20 14.51 -1.22 2.79
C VAL A 20 14.59 0.31 2.77
N ALA A 21 14.64 0.90 1.59
CA ALA A 21 14.67 2.36 1.47
C ALA A 21 13.37 2.99 1.99
N ALA A 22 12.24 2.38 1.66
CA ALA A 22 10.95 2.86 2.16
C ALA A 22 10.83 2.69 3.67
N LEU A 23 11.31 1.57 4.21
CA LEU A 23 11.31 1.36 5.66
C LEU A 23 12.14 2.42 6.37
N ALA A 24 13.30 2.77 5.81
CA ALA A 24 14.16 3.81 6.39
C ALA A 24 13.47 5.17 6.42
N LEU A 25 12.70 5.49 5.38
CA LEU A 25 11.94 6.74 5.34
C LEU A 25 10.84 6.76 6.40
N LEU A 26 10.15 5.64 6.58
CA LEU A 26 9.11 5.53 7.61
C LEU A 26 9.71 5.69 9.01
N GLU A 27 10.86 5.06 9.24
CA GLU A 27 11.54 5.18 10.51
C GLU A 27 11.94 6.62 10.81
N LYS A 28 12.53 7.31 9.83
CA LYS A 28 12.91 8.70 9.99
C LYS A 28 11.71 9.61 10.25
N HIS A 29 10.62 9.35 9.56
CA HIS A 29 9.39 10.12 9.76
C HIS A 29 8.84 9.91 11.17
N GLU A 30 8.83 8.68 11.64
CA GLU A 30 8.35 8.36 12.98
C GLU A 30 9.20 9.02 14.06
N LYS A 31 10.51 9.08 13.85
CA LYS A 31 11.43 9.71 14.81
C LYS A 31 11.44 11.23 14.74
N GLY A 32 10.71 11.81 13.82
CA GLY A 32 10.68 13.26 13.64
C GLY A 32 11.86 13.81 12.85
N GLU A 33 12.65 12.95 12.22
CA GLU A 33 13.81 13.37 11.42
C GLU A 33 13.42 13.84 10.03
N LEU A 34 12.21 13.47 9.57
CA LEU A 34 11.64 13.96 8.32
C LEU A 34 10.27 14.55 8.61
N ASN A 35 10.01 15.76 8.15
CA ASN A 35 8.67 16.32 8.24
C ASN A 35 7.78 15.69 7.16
N ASP A 36 6.49 15.98 7.23
CA ASP A 36 5.51 15.37 6.32
C ASP A 36 5.81 15.65 4.85
N LEU A 37 6.15 16.88 4.52
CA LEU A 37 6.41 17.25 3.14
C LEU A 37 7.62 16.51 2.57
N ASP A 38 8.73 16.52 3.31
CA ASP A 38 9.96 15.85 2.86
C ASP A 38 9.76 14.34 2.79
N PHE A 39 9.03 13.77 3.76
CA PHE A 39 8.69 12.37 3.73
C PHE A 39 7.91 12.02 2.46
N LEU A 40 6.85 12.77 2.17
CA LEU A 40 6.02 12.51 1.00
C LEU A 40 6.79 12.62 -0.30
N LYS A 41 7.65 13.63 -0.41
CA LYS A 41 8.45 13.81 -1.62
C LYS A 41 9.43 12.67 -1.84
N GLN A 42 10.02 12.15 -0.78
CA GLN A 42 10.97 11.05 -0.89
C GLN A 42 10.27 9.70 -1.02
N PHE A 43 9.09 9.57 -0.44
CA PHE A 43 8.36 8.30 -0.48
C PHE A 43 7.61 8.07 -1.81
N ARG A 44 7.30 9.12 -2.53
CA ARG A 44 6.43 9.05 -3.73
C ARG A 44 6.87 8.04 -4.78
N ASP A 45 8.19 7.87 -4.94
CA ASP A 45 8.74 6.98 -5.96
C ASP A 45 9.08 5.59 -5.43
N GLN A 46 8.82 5.33 -4.16
CA GLN A 46 9.09 4.04 -3.56
C GLN A 46 8.09 3.01 -4.03
N ILE A 47 8.57 1.84 -4.41
CA ILE A 47 7.69 0.76 -4.86
C ILE A 47 7.03 0.12 -3.64
N VAL A 48 5.72 0.03 -3.68
CA VAL A 48 4.92 -0.58 -2.63
C VAL A 48 3.96 -1.61 -3.23
N TYR A 49 3.38 -2.43 -2.38
CA TYR A 49 2.48 -3.51 -2.80
C TYR A 49 1.06 -3.22 -2.37
N TYR A 50 0.13 -3.50 -3.25
CA TYR A 50 -1.29 -3.27 -2.97
C TYR A 50 -2.16 -4.14 -3.86
N THR A 51 -3.47 -4.08 -3.65
CA THR A 51 -4.43 -4.71 -4.55
C THR A 51 -5.70 -3.87 -4.54
N THR A 52 -6.63 -4.19 -5.42
CA THR A 52 -7.92 -3.50 -5.44
C THR A 52 -8.67 -3.75 -4.14
N PRO A 53 -9.47 -2.78 -3.65
CA PRO A 53 -10.14 -2.95 -2.37
C PRO A 53 -11.34 -3.90 -2.38
N PHE A 54 -11.90 -4.20 -3.56
CA PHE A 54 -13.03 -5.12 -3.66
C PHE A 54 -12.55 -6.50 -4.09
N GLY A 55 -13.07 -7.53 -3.51
CA GLY A 55 -12.67 -8.88 -3.87
C GLY A 55 -13.42 -9.98 -3.13
N ASP A 56 -12.97 -11.19 -3.37
CA ASP A 56 -13.62 -12.39 -2.85
C ASP A 56 -13.16 -12.70 -1.43
N HIS A 57 -14.11 -13.00 -0.58
CA HIS A 57 -13.86 -13.49 0.77
C HIS A 57 -13.90 -15.02 0.75
N LYS A 58 -13.28 -15.65 1.74
CA LYS A 58 -13.27 -17.10 1.89
C LYS A 58 -14.65 -17.73 1.85
N ASP A 59 -15.68 -17.04 2.31
CA ASP A 59 -17.04 -17.56 2.32
C ASP A 59 -17.75 -17.44 0.96
N GLY A 60 -17.04 -16.98 -0.06
CA GLY A 60 -17.58 -16.84 -1.41
C GLY A 60 -18.27 -15.51 -1.68
N SER A 61 -18.35 -14.64 -0.72
CA SER A 61 -18.98 -13.34 -0.92
C SER A 61 -17.98 -12.30 -1.39
N GLN A 62 -18.48 -11.26 -2.07
CA GLN A 62 -17.69 -10.09 -2.42
C GLN A 62 -17.69 -9.14 -1.24
N LYS A 63 -16.53 -8.62 -0.90
CA LYS A 63 -16.40 -7.69 0.23
C LYS A 63 -15.46 -6.53 -0.11
N LEU A 64 -15.59 -5.49 0.67
CA LEU A 64 -14.67 -4.36 0.62
C LEU A 64 -13.59 -4.60 1.69
N PHE A 65 -12.37 -4.75 1.24
CA PHE A 65 -11.22 -5.01 2.12
C PHE A 65 -10.44 -3.72 2.38
N ALA A 66 -11.13 -2.73 2.89
CA ALA A 66 -10.49 -1.48 3.30
C ALA A 66 -10.45 -1.44 4.82
N ILE A 67 -9.50 -0.68 5.35
CA ILE A 67 -9.40 -0.48 6.79
C ILE A 67 -10.32 0.68 7.17
N PRO A 68 -11.29 0.47 8.05
CA PRO A 68 -12.26 1.53 8.38
C PRO A 68 -11.60 2.73 9.04
N ALA A 69 -12.03 3.93 8.66
CA ALA A 69 -11.61 5.16 9.30
C ALA A 69 -12.78 5.86 9.98
N SER A 70 -13.92 5.93 9.28
CA SER A 70 -15.16 6.48 9.81
C SER A 70 -16.32 5.84 9.05
N GLU A 71 -17.53 6.29 9.31
CA GLU A 71 -18.71 5.75 8.61
C GLU A 71 -18.59 5.79 7.09
N ASN A 72 -18.05 6.87 6.58
CA ASN A 72 -18.01 7.12 5.13
C ASN A 72 -16.61 7.11 4.55
N THR A 73 -15.59 6.78 5.33
CA THR A 73 -14.22 6.78 4.86
C THR A 73 -13.46 5.54 5.31
N GLY A 74 -12.45 5.17 4.53
CA GLY A 74 -11.59 4.06 4.85
C GLY A 74 -10.22 4.27 4.26
N TYR A 75 -9.35 3.27 4.40
CA TYR A 75 -8.00 3.31 3.86
C TYR A 75 -7.73 2.08 3.04
N ILE A 76 -7.07 2.27 1.90
CA ILE A 76 -6.50 1.17 1.14
C ILE A 76 -5.16 0.85 1.76
N PRO A 77 -4.94 -0.38 2.26
CA PRO A 77 -3.66 -0.73 2.86
C PRO A 77 -2.57 -0.88 1.80
N VAL A 78 -1.40 -0.36 2.09
CA VAL A 78 -0.23 -0.41 1.22
C VAL A 78 0.92 -1.01 2.01
N PHE A 79 1.59 -1.99 1.41
CA PHE A 79 2.60 -2.78 2.09
C PHE A 79 3.97 -2.60 1.48
N LEU A 80 5.00 -2.78 2.30
CA LEU A 80 6.38 -2.71 1.84
C LEU A 80 6.98 -4.09 1.57
N SER A 81 6.20 -5.13 1.83
CA SER A 81 6.61 -6.52 1.66
C SER A 81 5.45 -7.34 1.14
N GLU A 82 5.71 -8.15 0.13
CA GLU A 82 4.71 -9.06 -0.41
C GLU A 82 4.24 -10.06 0.65
N ALA A 83 5.16 -10.56 1.46
CA ALA A 83 4.86 -11.52 2.50
C ALA A 83 3.91 -10.93 3.56
N VAL A 84 4.15 -9.70 3.97
CA VAL A 84 3.29 -9.02 4.95
C VAL A 84 1.90 -8.77 4.36
N MET A 85 1.82 -8.44 3.08
CA MET A 85 0.54 -8.25 2.40
C MET A 85 -0.29 -9.54 2.41
N LYS A 86 0.34 -10.66 2.06
CA LYS A 86 -0.33 -11.97 2.07
C LYS A 86 -0.83 -12.33 3.46
N GLU A 87 0.01 -12.12 4.47
CA GLU A 87 -0.35 -12.38 5.85
C GLU A 87 -1.59 -11.56 6.28
N HIS A 88 -1.59 -10.29 5.92
CA HIS A 88 -2.71 -9.40 6.24
C HIS A 88 -4.03 -9.89 5.61
N TYR A 89 -4.01 -10.18 4.31
CA TYR A 89 -5.24 -10.59 3.62
C TYR A 89 -5.71 -11.98 4.04
N GLU A 90 -4.79 -12.86 4.37
CA GLU A 90 -5.17 -14.16 4.91
C GLU A 90 -5.89 -13.97 6.25
N ALA A 91 -5.37 -13.10 7.10
CA ALA A 91 -5.97 -12.84 8.40
C ALA A 91 -7.39 -12.26 8.32
N VAL A 92 -7.69 -11.48 7.28
CA VAL A 92 -9.03 -10.92 7.09
C VAL A 92 -9.92 -11.77 6.17
N GLY A 93 -9.43 -12.93 5.75
CA GLY A 93 -10.24 -13.89 5.01
C GLY A 93 -10.38 -13.63 3.53
N ARG A 94 -9.47 -12.88 2.94
CA ARG A 94 -9.51 -12.59 1.51
C ARG A 94 -8.78 -13.65 0.71
N GLU A 95 -9.38 -14.05 -0.39
CA GLU A 95 -8.79 -15.00 -1.34
C GLU A 95 -8.80 -14.40 -2.75
N ASN A 96 -7.97 -14.97 -3.61
CA ASN A 96 -7.98 -14.68 -5.06
C ASN A 96 -7.83 -13.20 -5.40
N TYR A 97 -6.71 -12.63 -5.01
CA TYR A 97 -6.41 -11.25 -5.36
C TYR A 97 -5.07 -11.16 -6.10
N LEU A 98 -4.92 -10.11 -6.89
CA LEU A 98 -3.66 -9.85 -7.57
C LEU A 98 -2.79 -8.99 -6.68
N ILE A 99 -1.50 -9.32 -6.63
CA ILE A 99 -0.54 -8.47 -5.95
C ILE A 99 0.01 -7.50 -6.98
N LEU A 100 -0.23 -6.23 -6.76
CA LEU A 100 0.23 -5.17 -7.65
C LEU A 100 1.39 -4.43 -6.98
N ALA A 101 2.38 -4.04 -7.77
CA ALA A 101 3.50 -3.27 -7.29
C ALA A 101 3.62 -2.00 -8.12
N ALA A 102 3.77 -0.86 -7.47
CA ALA A 102 3.84 0.43 -8.16
C ALA A 102 4.47 1.49 -7.26
N PRO A 103 4.95 2.60 -7.84
CA PRO A 103 5.38 3.73 -7.02
C PRO A 103 4.20 4.25 -6.20
N PHE A 104 4.47 4.69 -5.00
CA PHE A 104 3.44 5.15 -4.08
C PHE A 104 2.53 6.23 -4.71
N ILE A 105 3.11 7.16 -5.47
CA ILE A 105 2.32 8.21 -6.13
C ILE A 105 1.22 7.62 -7.04
N SER A 106 1.50 6.51 -7.70
CA SER A 106 0.52 5.87 -8.58
C SER A 106 -0.68 5.37 -7.79
N ILE A 107 -0.45 4.88 -6.58
CA ILE A 107 -1.55 4.39 -5.74
C ILE A 107 -2.40 5.55 -5.24
N VAL A 108 -1.77 6.66 -4.89
CA VAL A 108 -2.49 7.87 -4.49
C VAL A 108 -3.37 8.35 -5.64
N GLN A 109 -2.83 8.39 -6.85
CA GLN A 109 -3.58 8.82 -8.03
C GLN A 109 -4.74 7.88 -8.36
N THR A 110 -4.52 6.58 -8.25
CA THR A 110 -5.56 5.59 -8.46
C THR A 110 -6.68 5.73 -7.43
N THR A 111 -6.31 5.99 -6.19
CA THR A 111 -7.28 6.18 -5.11
C THR A 111 -8.13 7.42 -5.34
N ILE A 112 -7.51 8.52 -5.76
CA ILE A 112 -8.22 9.74 -6.09
C ILE A 112 -9.22 9.49 -7.23
N LYS A 113 -8.77 8.78 -8.27
CA LYS A 113 -9.65 8.44 -9.39
C LYS A 113 -10.84 7.62 -8.92
N MET A 114 -10.61 6.62 -8.09
CA MET A 114 -11.67 5.78 -7.57
C MET A 114 -12.68 6.61 -6.78
N ASN A 115 -12.20 7.53 -5.95
CA ASN A 115 -13.07 8.42 -5.18
C ASN A 115 -13.93 9.31 -6.10
N ASN A 116 -13.34 9.79 -7.17
CA ASN A 116 -14.05 10.66 -8.12
C ASN A 116 -15.01 9.89 -9.02
N ASP A 117 -14.78 8.59 -9.20
CA ASP A 117 -15.64 7.75 -10.01
C ASP A 117 -16.85 7.18 -9.24
N GLY A 118 -17.07 7.65 -8.02
CA GLY A 118 -18.27 7.28 -7.28
C GLY A 118 -18.13 6.10 -6.34
N ALA A 119 -16.96 5.90 -5.77
CA ALA A 119 -16.77 4.85 -4.78
C ALA A 119 -17.79 5.00 -3.63
N PRO A 120 -18.33 3.89 -3.12
CA PRO A 120 -19.35 3.96 -2.05
C PRO A 120 -18.86 4.59 -0.78
N ILE A 121 -17.55 4.47 -0.50
CA ILE A 121 -16.93 5.21 0.60
C ILE A 121 -15.70 5.91 0.05
N LYS A 122 -15.34 7.02 0.65
CA LYS A 122 -14.15 7.75 0.22
C LYS A 122 -12.93 7.10 0.84
N MET A 123 -11.91 6.91 0.03
CA MET A 123 -10.71 6.19 0.44
C MET A 123 -9.51 7.09 0.59
N GLY A 124 -8.76 6.86 1.66
CA GLY A 124 -7.39 7.31 1.80
C GLY A 124 -6.46 6.12 1.65
N VAL A 125 -5.24 6.25 2.11
CA VAL A 125 -4.23 5.20 2.05
C VAL A 125 -3.60 5.02 3.42
N LEU A 126 -3.39 3.78 3.84
CA LEU A 126 -2.67 3.46 5.06
C LEU A 126 -1.36 2.76 4.68
N ILE A 127 -0.24 3.41 4.95
CA ILE A 127 1.07 2.87 4.65
C ILE A 127 1.52 1.99 5.81
N ASP A 128 1.88 0.77 5.48
CA ASP A 128 2.41 -0.22 6.44
C ASP A 128 1.46 -0.48 7.62
N PRO A 129 0.38 -1.23 7.36
CA PRO A 129 -0.60 -1.53 8.42
C PRO A 129 -0.03 -2.31 9.60
N LYS A 130 1.12 -2.96 9.42
CA LYS A 130 1.69 -3.79 10.47
C LYS A 130 2.41 -3.00 11.54
N GLN A 131 3.17 -2.00 11.17
CA GLN A 131 4.05 -1.32 12.12
C GLN A 131 3.88 0.18 12.19
N TYR A 132 4.20 0.89 11.10
CA TYR A 132 4.25 2.36 11.14
C TYR A 132 2.90 3.03 11.01
N LYS A 133 1.99 2.41 10.30
CA LYS A 133 0.58 2.87 10.18
C LYS A 133 0.42 4.34 9.85
N VAL A 134 1.10 4.78 8.81
CA VAL A 134 1.02 6.17 8.36
C VAL A 134 -0.21 6.35 7.49
N THR A 135 -1.11 7.24 7.90
CA THR A 135 -2.36 7.44 7.19
C THR A 135 -2.34 8.68 6.30
N VAL A 136 -2.96 8.54 5.13
CA VAL A 136 -3.27 9.67 4.26
C VAL A 136 -4.78 9.65 4.13
N ASP A 137 -5.45 10.55 4.83
CA ASP A 137 -6.92 10.56 4.89
C ASP A 137 -7.55 10.98 3.57
N ALA A 138 -8.74 10.43 3.31
CA ALA A 138 -9.49 10.76 2.10
C ALA A 138 -9.68 12.28 1.92
N ALA A 139 -9.87 12.98 3.01
CA ALA A 139 -10.12 14.43 2.97
C ALA A 139 -8.93 15.24 2.45
N VAL A 140 -7.71 14.72 2.56
CA VAL A 140 -6.50 15.45 2.16
C VAL A 140 -5.71 14.80 1.04
N ILE A 141 -6.21 13.69 0.49
CA ILE A 141 -5.43 12.91 -0.46
C ILE A 141 -5.06 13.68 -1.73
N GLU A 142 -5.93 14.55 -2.20
CA GLU A 142 -5.62 15.36 -3.38
C GLU A 142 -4.54 16.40 -3.07
N GLN A 143 -4.57 16.96 -1.88
CA GLN A 143 -3.53 17.89 -1.44
C GLN A 143 -2.20 17.16 -1.31
N VAL A 144 -2.22 15.95 -0.78
CA VAL A 144 -1.01 15.12 -0.65
C VAL A 144 -0.42 14.83 -2.04
N GLU A 145 -1.26 14.52 -3.02
CA GLU A 145 -0.79 14.33 -4.38
C GLU A 145 -0.04 15.56 -4.88
N ARG A 146 -0.63 16.74 -4.71
CA ARG A 146 0.01 17.99 -5.13
C ARG A 146 1.35 18.22 -4.42
N MET A 147 1.40 17.93 -3.13
CA MET A 147 2.64 18.05 -2.37
C MET A 147 3.73 17.14 -2.91
N MET A 148 3.37 15.90 -3.23
CA MET A 148 4.32 14.93 -3.79
C MET A 148 4.82 15.35 -5.16
N LEU A 149 3.97 15.98 -5.96
CA LEU A 149 4.33 16.43 -7.29
C LEU A 149 5.03 17.80 -7.30
N GLY A 150 5.08 18.46 -6.17
CA GLY A 150 5.74 19.76 -6.06
C GLY A 150 4.90 20.94 -6.51
N HIS A 151 3.58 20.78 -6.50
CA HIS A 151 2.67 21.87 -6.94
C HIS A 151 2.06 22.61 -5.77
#